data_65f749eeab4244e440f4c72042fcd3db
#
_entry.id   65f749eeab4244e440f4c72042fcd3db
#
_cell.length_a   1.000
_cell.length_b   1.000
_cell.length_c   1.000
_cell.angle_alpha   90.00
_cell.angle_beta   90.00
_cell.angle_gamma   90.00
#
_symmetry.space_group_name_H-M   'P 1'
#
loop_
_entity.id
_entity.type
_entity.pdbx_description
1 polymer ?
#
loop_
_entity_poly.entity_id
_entity_poly.type
_entity_poly.pdbx_seq_one_letter_code
_entity_poly.pdbx_strand_id
1 'polypeptide(L)'
;KEFRLSEEEAVELYSNAPLHQLMSAALRRRNAMHGPEKVTYLIDRNINYTNVCTINCQFCSFYRPPGHDETYTQTFEQISQRIKELEEIEGVRILMQGGVNPDLPFEWYENLLRELRIQHPTIALDCFSPIEIEGIAEVSKLSTLEVLIRLKEAGMHGLPGGGAEMLVEDVRKDVSPKKGAPANWLRVMEEAQSLGLTTSATNVIGFGETL
;
A
#
# COMPACT_ATOMS: atom_id res chain seq x y z
N LYS A 1 6.14 18.74 23.08
CA LYS A 1 6.57 18.96 21.68
C LYS A 1 7.01 17.61 21.13
N GLU A 2 6.36 17.11 20.10
CA GLU A 2 6.90 16.00 19.35
C GLU A 2 8.19 16.46 18.69
N PHE A 3 9.29 15.83 19.07
CA PHE A 3 10.59 16.12 18.47
C PHE A 3 10.60 15.39 17.11
N ARG A 4 10.63 16.15 16.03
CA ARG A 4 10.90 15.65 14.69
C ARG A 4 12.32 16.04 14.30
N LEU A 5 13.05 15.13 13.72
CA LEU A 5 14.34 15.41 13.11
C LEU A 5 14.16 16.29 11.87
N SER A 6 15.08 17.22 11.63
CA SER A 6 15.21 17.85 10.32
C SER A 6 15.87 16.87 9.32
N GLU A 7 15.85 17.23 8.05
CA GLU A 7 16.51 16.42 7.00
C GLU A 7 18.02 16.34 7.27
N GLU A 8 18.65 17.46 7.63
CA GLU A 8 20.09 17.51 7.93
C GLU A 8 20.44 16.66 9.17
N GLU A 9 19.62 16.75 10.23
CA GLU A 9 19.79 15.92 11.42
C GLU A 9 19.63 14.43 11.12
N ALA A 10 18.70 14.07 10.24
CA ALA A 10 18.50 12.68 9.84
C ALA A 10 19.69 12.14 9.04
N VAL A 11 20.22 12.90 8.07
CA VAL A 11 21.41 12.56 7.29
C VAL A 11 22.64 12.45 8.20
N GLU A 12 22.83 13.39 9.13
CA GLU A 12 23.96 13.35 10.08
C GLU A 12 23.89 12.09 10.96
N LEU A 13 22.74 11.79 11.52
CA LEU A 13 22.54 10.57 12.33
C LEU A 13 22.76 9.30 11.51
N TYR A 14 22.24 9.25 10.29
CA TYR A 14 22.42 8.09 9.42
C TYR A 14 23.90 7.85 9.07
N SER A 15 24.64 8.91 8.77
CA SER A 15 26.01 8.83 8.31
C SER A 15 27.03 8.58 9.42
N ASN A 16 26.82 9.18 10.60
CA ASN A 16 27.85 9.32 11.62
C ASN A 16 27.51 8.72 12.99
N ALA A 17 26.22 8.46 13.28
CA ALA A 17 25.87 7.95 14.60
C ALA A 17 26.21 6.46 14.76
N PRO A 18 26.85 6.04 15.85
CA PRO A 18 27.10 4.65 16.14
C PRO A 18 25.78 3.86 16.25
N LEU A 19 25.72 2.67 15.62
CA LEU A 19 24.50 1.86 15.57
C LEU A 19 23.85 1.62 16.95
N HIS A 20 24.65 1.36 17.99
CA HIS A 20 24.13 1.13 19.33
C HIS A 20 23.44 2.37 19.95
N GLN A 21 23.84 3.58 19.56
CA GLN A 21 23.18 4.81 19.97
C GLN A 21 21.84 4.99 19.27
N LEU A 22 21.78 4.70 17.96
CA LEU A 22 20.53 4.69 17.19
C LEU A 22 19.55 3.66 17.74
N MET A 23 20.01 2.44 18.03
CA MET A 23 19.19 1.38 18.64
C MET A 23 18.63 1.82 20.00
N SER A 24 19.47 2.43 20.85
CA SER A 24 19.04 2.91 22.16
C SER A 24 18.03 4.06 22.05
N ALA A 25 18.21 4.98 21.11
CA ALA A 25 17.27 6.07 20.84
C ALA A 25 15.93 5.55 20.32
N ALA A 26 15.96 4.63 19.37
CA ALA A 26 14.76 3.98 18.82
C ALA A 26 13.99 3.22 19.91
N LEU A 27 14.69 2.46 20.76
CA LEU A 27 14.08 1.72 21.88
C LEU A 27 13.41 2.68 22.89
N ARG A 28 14.07 3.78 23.24
CA ARG A 28 13.46 4.81 24.11
C ARG A 28 12.18 5.37 23.50
N ARG A 29 12.20 5.69 22.19
CA ARG A 29 11.03 6.22 21.48
C ARG A 29 9.90 5.20 21.44
N ARG A 30 10.21 3.95 21.07
CA ARG A 30 9.26 2.84 21.09
C ARG A 30 8.60 2.67 22.44
N ASN A 31 9.40 2.64 23.52
CA ASN A 31 8.89 2.45 24.89
C ASN A 31 8.01 3.60 25.36
N ALA A 32 8.32 4.83 24.94
CA ALA A 32 7.48 6.00 25.22
C ALA A 32 6.12 5.93 24.52
N MET A 33 6.06 5.31 23.33
CA MET A 33 4.82 5.21 22.54
C MET A 33 3.96 3.97 22.91
N HIS A 34 4.58 2.84 23.19
CA HIS A 34 3.91 1.54 23.31
C HIS A 34 4.11 0.85 24.65
N GLY A 35 4.91 1.43 25.55
CA GLY A 35 5.34 0.78 26.80
C GLY A 35 6.46 -0.26 26.57
N PRO A 36 7.22 -0.60 27.63
CA PRO A 36 8.40 -1.44 27.50
C PRO A 36 8.11 -2.94 27.34
N GLU A 37 6.95 -3.41 27.78
CA GLU A 37 6.70 -4.83 27.99
C GLU A 37 5.98 -5.54 26.82
N LYS A 38 5.30 -4.78 25.95
CA LYS A 38 4.49 -5.37 24.88
C LYS A 38 5.17 -5.24 23.53
N VAL A 39 5.31 -6.36 22.85
CA VAL A 39 5.63 -6.43 21.42
C VAL A 39 4.43 -7.05 20.72
N THR A 40 3.85 -6.30 19.78
CA THR A 40 2.75 -6.81 18.96
C THR A 40 3.28 -7.35 17.64
N TYR A 41 2.59 -8.34 17.11
CA TYR A 41 2.83 -8.88 15.78
C TYR A 41 1.49 -9.06 15.04
N LEU A 42 1.56 -9.24 13.75
CA LEU A 42 0.41 -9.41 12.88
C LEU A 42 0.63 -10.63 11.99
N ILE A 43 -0.39 -11.48 11.87
CA ILE A 43 -0.44 -12.52 10.86
C ILE A 43 -1.36 -12.00 9.75
N ASP A 44 -0.77 -11.76 8.58
CA ASP A 44 -1.49 -11.30 7.42
C ASP A 44 -1.12 -12.10 6.16
N ARG A 45 -1.80 -11.85 5.08
CA ARG A 45 -1.53 -12.48 3.80
C ARG A 45 -1.56 -11.46 2.67
N ASN A 46 -0.50 -11.47 1.86
CA ASN A 46 -0.48 -10.75 0.59
C ASN A 46 -1.33 -11.49 -0.45
N ILE A 47 -2.21 -10.75 -1.12
CA ILE A 47 -3.00 -11.24 -2.24
C ILE A 47 -2.81 -10.28 -3.42
N ASN A 48 -2.25 -10.79 -4.52
CA ASN A 48 -2.16 -10.04 -5.77
C ASN A 48 -3.35 -10.44 -6.64
N TYR A 49 -4.40 -9.63 -6.63
CA TYR A 49 -5.65 -9.97 -7.33
C TYR A 49 -5.53 -9.90 -8.86
N THR A 50 -4.59 -9.12 -9.39
CA THR A 50 -4.27 -9.05 -10.82
C THR A 50 -2.82 -8.67 -11.05
N ASN A 51 -2.20 -9.18 -12.12
CA ASN A 51 -0.90 -8.75 -12.59
C ASN A 51 -0.98 -7.83 -13.83
N VAL A 52 -2.18 -7.61 -14.37
CA VAL A 52 -2.40 -6.65 -15.46
C VAL A 52 -2.11 -5.24 -14.97
N CYS A 53 -1.18 -4.55 -15.60
CA CYS A 53 -0.79 -3.22 -15.18
C CYS A 53 -0.33 -2.36 -16.37
N THR A 54 -0.71 -1.09 -16.39
CA THR A 54 -0.29 -0.11 -17.40
C THR A 54 0.95 0.67 -17.00
N ILE A 55 1.40 0.58 -15.72
CA ILE A 55 2.46 1.43 -15.16
C ILE A 55 3.85 1.01 -15.61
N ASN A 56 4.14 -0.29 -15.70
CA ASN A 56 5.45 -0.80 -16.16
C ASN A 56 6.65 -0.29 -15.36
N CYS A 57 6.64 -0.50 -14.04
CA CYS A 57 7.81 -0.22 -13.20
C CYS A 57 8.96 -1.17 -13.55
N GLN A 58 10.19 -0.66 -13.69
CA GLN A 58 11.36 -1.45 -14.11
C GLN A 58 11.73 -2.56 -13.11
N PHE A 59 11.39 -2.41 -11.85
CA PHE A 59 11.69 -3.37 -10.78
C PHE A 59 10.56 -4.37 -10.50
N CYS A 60 9.39 -4.22 -11.15
CA CYS A 60 8.21 -5.05 -10.84
C CYS A 60 8.23 -6.37 -11.62
N SER A 61 8.50 -7.48 -10.94
CA SER A 61 8.48 -8.82 -11.55
C SER A 61 7.07 -9.35 -11.80
N PHE A 62 6.05 -8.79 -11.15
CA PHE A 62 4.63 -9.19 -11.33
C PHE A 62 3.99 -8.59 -12.58
N TYR A 63 4.47 -7.45 -13.03
CA TYR A 63 3.88 -6.70 -14.13
C TYR A 63 3.71 -7.53 -15.40
N ARG A 64 2.49 -7.47 -15.95
CA ARG A 64 2.18 -7.90 -17.33
C ARG A 64 1.36 -6.81 -18.01
N PRO A 65 1.72 -6.40 -19.23
CA PRO A 65 0.90 -5.43 -19.98
C PRO A 65 -0.46 -6.05 -20.34
N PRO A 66 -1.50 -5.22 -20.50
CA PRO A 66 -2.78 -5.71 -20.99
C PRO A 66 -2.64 -6.54 -22.27
N GLY A 67 -3.32 -7.69 -22.34
CA GLY A 67 -3.27 -8.59 -23.47
C GLY A 67 -2.06 -9.55 -23.54
N HIS A 68 -1.19 -9.55 -22.53
CA HIS A 68 -0.10 -10.53 -22.43
C HIS A 68 -0.64 -11.91 -22.03
N ASP A 69 -0.07 -12.99 -22.58
CA ASP A 69 -0.55 -14.37 -22.37
C ASP A 69 -0.53 -14.84 -20.90
N GLU A 70 0.37 -14.25 -20.08
CA GLU A 70 0.49 -14.59 -18.66
C GLU A 70 -0.35 -13.68 -17.74
N THR A 71 -1.28 -12.92 -18.30
CA THR A 71 -2.15 -12.06 -17.49
C THR A 71 -3.15 -12.88 -16.69
N TYR A 72 -3.46 -12.44 -15.49
CA TYR A 72 -4.54 -12.99 -14.69
C TYR A 72 -5.28 -11.89 -13.91
N THR A 73 -6.53 -12.19 -13.61
CA THR A 73 -7.32 -11.54 -12.57
C THR A 73 -7.98 -12.65 -11.76
N GLN A 74 -7.75 -12.67 -10.45
CA GLN A 74 -8.31 -13.71 -9.59
C GLN A 74 -9.82 -13.53 -9.44
N THR A 75 -10.54 -14.66 -9.38
CA THR A 75 -11.96 -14.65 -9.06
C THR A 75 -12.17 -14.41 -7.57
N PHE A 76 -13.40 -14.07 -7.19
CA PHE A 76 -13.80 -13.96 -5.79
C PHE A 76 -13.47 -15.25 -5.02
N GLU A 77 -13.79 -16.41 -5.57
CA GLU A 77 -13.55 -17.71 -4.94
C GLU A 77 -12.07 -17.99 -4.68
N GLN A 78 -11.20 -17.61 -5.62
CA GLN A 78 -9.76 -17.75 -5.46
C GLN A 78 -9.21 -16.86 -4.33
N ILE A 79 -9.70 -15.63 -4.23
CA ILE A 79 -9.33 -14.69 -3.17
C ILE A 79 -9.89 -15.18 -1.82
N SER A 80 -11.18 -15.55 -1.78
CA SER A 80 -11.84 -16.06 -0.57
C SER A 80 -11.18 -17.33 -0.04
N GLN A 81 -10.75 -18.25 -0.93
CA GLN A 81 -10.03 -19.45 -0.49
C GLN A 81 -8.70 -19.10 0.21
N ARG A 82 -7.97 -18.11 -0.29
CA ARG A 82 -6.73 -17.64 0.35
C ARG A 82 -6.99 -17.00 1.71
N ILE A 83 -8.13 -16.33 1.87
CA ILE A 83 -8.54 -15.76 3.16
C ILE A 83 -8.92 -16.87 4.15
N LYS A 84 -9.63 -17.92 3.73
CA LYS A 84 -9.92 -19.08 4.58
C LYS A 84 -8.65 -19.75 5.11
N GLU A 85 -7.65 -19.95 4.25
CA GLU A 85 -6.35 -20.47 4.68
C GLU A 85 -5.64 -19.55 5.71
N LEU A 86 -5.86 -18.23 5.61
CA LEU A 86 -5.36 -17.27 6.59
C LEU A 86 -6.13 -17.37 7.92
N GLU A 87 -7.45 -17.53 7.87
CA GLU A 87 -8.30 -17.71 9.06
C GLU A 87 -7.94 -18.99 9.83
N GLU A 88 -7.55 -20.08 9.14
CA GLU A 88 -7.10 -21.33 9.77
C GLU A 88 -5.85 -21.16 10.64
N ILE A 89 -5.03 -20.16 10.37
CA ILE A 89 -3.82 -19.84 11.16
C ILE A 89 -4.02 -18.59 12.05
N GLU A 90 -5.27 -18.25 12.33
CA GLU A 90 -5.64 -17.09 13.15
C GLU A 90 -5.14 -15.76 12.60
N GLY A 91 -5.00 -15.65 11.29
CA GLY A 91 -4.66 -14.41 10.61
C GLY A 91 -5.82 -13.40 10.69
N VAL A 92 -5.50 -12.13 10.65
CA VAL A 92 -6.46 -11.04 10.95
C VAL A 92 -6.58 -9.99 9.85
N ARG A 93 -5.71 -10.05 8.84
CA ARG A 93 -5.65 -9.03 7.79
C ARG A 93 -5.20 -9.59 6.46
N ILE A 94 -5.74 -9.08 5.37
CA ILE A 94 -5.13 -9.21 4.04
C ILE A 94 -4.48 -7.90 3.63
N LEU A 95 -3.38 -8.01 2.89
CA LEU A 95 -2.77 -6.93 2.13
C LEU A 95 -3.01 -7.24 0.65
N MET A 96 -4.08 -6.65 0.08
CA MET A 96 -4.52 -6.97 -1.27
C MET A 96 -4.17 -5.85 -2.24
N GLN A 97 -3.18 -6.09 -3.07
CA GLN A 97 -2.71 -5.15 -4.09
C GLN A 97 -2.58 -5.85 -5.44
N GLY A 98 -2.68 -5.10 -6.52
CA GLY A 98 -2.54 -5.62 -7.87
C GLY A 98 -1.87 -4.63 -8.80
N GLY A 99 -2.10 -4.81 -10.09
CA GLY A 99 -1.71 -3.84 -11.11
C GLY A 99 -2.82 -2.82 -11.38
N VAL A 100 -2.45 -1.72 -12.03
CA VAL A 100 -3.41 -0.77 -12.61
C VAL A 100 -4.01 -1.41 -13.85
N ASN A 101 -5.15 -2.05 -13.68
CA ASN A 101 -5.85 -2.80 -14.73
C ASN A 101 -6.94 -1.92 -15.37
N PRO A 102 -6.79 -1.55 -16.65
CA PRO A 102 -7.75 -0.69 -17.32
C PRO A 102 -9.06 -1.38 -17.71
N ASP A 103 -9.10 -2.72 -17.65
CA ASP A 103 -10.25 -3.53 -18.09
C ASP A 103 -11.25 -3.83 -16.96
N LEU A 104 -10.90 -3.50 -15.70
CA LEU A 104 -11.78 -3.73 -14.56
C LEU A 104 -12.66 -2.51 -14.30
N PRO A 105 -13.99 -2.65 -14.40
CA PRO A 105 -14.91 -1.57 -14.05
C PRO A 105 -14.92 -1.32 -12.54
N PHE A 106 -15.30 -0.12 -12.13
CA PHE A 106 -15.31 0.23 -10.69
C PHE A 106 -16.21 -0.68 -9.84
N GLU A 107 -17.32 -1.10 -10.38
CA GLU A 107 -18.26 -2.01 -9.73
C GLU A 107 -17.63 -3.36 -9.36
N TRP A 108 -16.62 -3.80 -10.10
CA TRP A 108 -15.87 -5.02 -9.78
C TRP A 108 -15.17 -4.89 -8.42
N TYR A 109 -14.52 -3.76 -8.17
CA TYR A 109 -13.83 -3.51 -6.90
C TYR A 109 -14.79 -3.39 -5.71
N GLU A 110 -15.89 -2.67 -5.90
CA GLU A 110 -16.92 -2.53 -4.85
C GLU A 110 -17.57 -3.88 -4.50
N ASN A 111 -17.94 -4.65 -5.51
CA ASN A 111 -18.59 -5.94 -5.29
C ASN A 111 -17.62 -6.92 -4.62
N LEU A 112 -16.37 -6.97 -5.04
CA LEU A 112 -15.33 -7.78 -4.40
C LEU A 112 -15.23 -7.45 -2.90
N LEU A 113 -15.10 -6.18 -2.54
CA LEU A 113 -14.99 -5.78 -1.14
C LEU A 113 -16.24 -6.11 -0.32
N ARG A 114 -17.44 -5.84 -0.86
CA ARG A 114 -18.71 -6.17 -0.18
C ARG A 114 -18.85 -7.66 0.07
N GLU A 115 -18.56 -8.49 -0.92
CA GLU A 115 -18.63 -9.95 -0.78
C GLU A 115 -17.58 -10.47 0.20
N LEU A 116 -16.35 -9.99 0.14
CA LEU A 116 -15.30 -10.33 1.10
C LEU A 116 -15.71 -9.93 2.52
N ARG A 117 -16.29 -8.75 2.70
CA ARG A 117 -16.75 -8.27 4.01
C ARG A 117 -17.88 -9.13 4.60
N ILE A 118 -18.77 -9.64 3.73
CA ILE A 118 -19.86 -10.53 4.16
C ILE A 118 -19.33 -11.91 4.55
N GLN A 119 -18.41 -12.47 3.75
CA GLN A 119 -17.92 -13.84 3.98
C GLN A 119 -16.81 -13.92 5.03
N HIS A 120 -16.00 -12.86 5.20
CA HIS A 120 -14.86 -12.80 6.12
C HIS A 120 -14.95 -11.58 7.04
N PRO A 121 -15.97 -11.50 7.91
CA PRO A 121 -16.26 -10.29 8.68
C PRO A 121 -15.20 -9.91 9.71
N THR A 122 -14.32 -10.84 10.08
CA THR A 122 -13.24 -10.64 11.06
C THR A 122 -11.93 -10.19 10.45
N ILE A 123 -11.79 -10.32 9.11
CA ILE A 123 -10.56 -9.97 8.41
C ILE A 123 -10.54 -8.48 8.04
N ALA A 124 -9.46 -7.80 8.40
CA ALA A 124 -9.21 -6.45 7.94
C ALA A 124 -8.81 -6.45 6.46
N LEU A 125 -9.48 -5.61 5.67
CA LEU A 125 -9.25 -5.48 4.24
C LEU A 125 -8.38 -4.24 3.99
N ASP A 126 -7.05 -4.40 4.01
CA ASP A 126 -6.09 -3.37 3.59
C ASP A 126 -5.82 -3.59 2.10
N CYS A 127 -6.43 -2.74 1.27
CA CYS A 127 -6.54 -3.01 -0.15
C CYS A 127 -6.03 -1.86 -1.00
N PHE A 128 -5.49 -2.21 -2.18
CA PHE A 128 -5.03 -1.31 -3.22
C PHE A 128 -3.80 -0.49 -2.82
N SER A 129 -3.49 0.48 -3.64
CA SER A 129 -2.42 1.47 -3.41
C SER A 129 -2.85 2.80 -4.00
N PRO A 130 -2.23 3.93 -3.65
CA PRO A 130 -2.55 5.22 -4.26
C PRO A 130 -2.53 5.21 -5.80
N ILE A 131 -1.63 4.45 -6.40
CA ILE A 131 -1.53 4.35 -7.86
C ILE A 131 -2.71 3.56 -8.45
N GLU A 132 -3.17 2.51 -7.76
CA GLU A 132 -4.37 1.78 -8.16
C GLU A 132 -5.61 2.67 -8.01
N ILE A 133 -5.73 3.46 -6.92
CA ILE A 133 -6.82 4.42 -6.73
C ILE A 133 -6.85 5.46 -7.88
N GLU A 134 -5.70 5.97 -8.30
CA GLU A 134 -5.63 6.88 -9.47
C GLU A 134 -6.10 6.18 -10.76
N GLY A 135 -5.66 4.94 -10.99
CA GLY A 135 -6.09 4.17 -12.16
C GLY A 135 -7.60 3.86 -12.14
N ILE A 136 -8.15 3.49 -10.99
CA ILE A 136 -9.59 3.27 -10.82
C ILE A 136 -10.36 4.58 -11.07
N ALA A 137 -9.88 5.69 -10.55
CA ALA A 137 -10.47 7.02 -10.75
C ALA A 137 -10.50 7.40 -12.24
N GLU A 138 -9.41 7.14 -12.96
CA GLU A 138 -9.31 7.39 -14.39
C GLU A 138 -10.33 6.59 -15.21
N VAL A 139 -10.44 5.27 -14.94
CA VAL A 139 -11.38 4.38 -15.64
C VAL A 139 -12.84 4.75 -15.32
N SER A 140 -13.14 5.03 -14.05
CA SER A 140 -14.51 5.32 -13.59
C SER A 140 -14.97 6.76 -13.86
N LYS A 141 -14.06 7.67 -14.21
CA LYS A 141 -14.32 9.13 -14.34
C LYS A 141 -14.77 9.77 -13.03
N LEU A 142 -14.31 9.23 -11.90
CA LEU A 142 -14.51 9.75 -10.55
C LEU A 142 -13.24 10.46 -10.06
N SER A 143 -13.37 11.30 -9.04
CA SER A 143 -12.21 11.76 -8.27
C SER A 143 -11.65 10.63 -7.40
N THR A 144 -10.38 10.70 -7.02
CA THR A 144 -9.75 9.75 -6.10
C THR A 144 -10.45 9.72 -4.74
N LEU A 145 -10.91 10.88 -4.27
CA LEU A 145 -11.68 10.98 -3.02
C LEU A 145 -13.02 10.24 -3.12
N GLU A 146 -13.77 10.39 -4.22
CA GLU A 146 -15.03 9.66 -4.44
C GLU A 146 -14.79 8.14 -4.51
N VAL A 147 -13.73 7.71 -5.19
CA VAL A 147 -13.32 6.30 -5.22
C VAL A 147 -13.06 5.78 -3.81
N LEU A 148 -12.27 6.50 -3.01
CA LEU A 148 -11.94 6.11 -1.63
C LEU A 148 -13.17 6.06 -0.73
N ILE A 149 -14.09 7.02 -0.83
CA ILE A 149 -15.36 7.02 -0.09
C ILE A 149 -16.14 5.74 -0.38
N ARG A 150 -16.38 5.43 -1.65
CA ARG A 150 -17.16 4.28 -2.07
C ARG A 150 -16.50 2.95 -1.72
N LEU A 151 -15.16 2.83 -1.85
CA LEU A 151 -14.44 1.62 -1.44
C LEU A 151 -14.48 1.43 0.09
N LYS A 152 -14.39 2.51 0.87
CA LYS A 152 -14.57 2.45 2.32
C LYS A 152 -15.98 1.97 2.67
N GLU A 153 -17.03 2.51 2.04
CA GLU A 153 -18.41 2.07 2.22
C GLU A 153 -18.62 0.60 1.81
N ALA A 154 -17.88 0.13 0.81
CA ALA A 154 -17.86 -1.27 0.40
C ALA A 154 -17.13 -2.19 1.39
N GLY A 155 -16.38 -1.65 2.37
CA GLY A 155 -15.74 -2.41 3.44
C GLY A 155 -14.21 -2.36 3.49
N MET A 156 -13.57 -1.49 2.72
CA MET A 156 -12.11 -1.27 2.82
C MET A 156 -11.74 -0.66 4.18
N HIS A 157 -10.74 -1.21 4.86
CA HIS A 157 -10.26 -0.73 6.16
C HIS A 157 -9.03 0.15 6.06
N GLY A 158 -8.17 -0.14 5.11
CA GLY A 158 -6.92 0.57 4.95
C GLY A 158 -6.43 0.64 3.52
N LEU A 159 -5.57 1.63 3.26
CA LEU A 159 -4.88 1.85 2.01
C LEU A 159 -3.38 1.61 2.21
N PRO A 160 -2.83 0.48 1.74
CA PRO A 160 -1.40 0.23 1.75
C PRO A 160 -0.60 1.27 0.98
N GLY A 161 0.61 1.57 1.49
CA GLY A 161 1.49 2.60 0.93
C GLY A 161 2.31 2.18 -0.28
N GLY A 162 1.92 1.12 -0.98
CA GLY A 162 2.53 0.73 -2.24
C GLY A 162 2.46 1.86 -3.28
N GLY A 163 3.34 1.80 -4.26
CA GLY A 163 3.42 2.88 -5.26
C GLY A 163 4.27 4.07 -4.82
N ALA A 164 4.61 4.22 -3.53
CA ALA A 164 5.60 5.20 -3.09
C ALA A 164 6.99 4.81 -3.60
N GLU A 165 7.47 3.70 -3.15
CA GLU A 165 8.85 3.17 -3.26
C GLU A 165 9.89 4.27 -3.12
N MET A 166 9.92 5.22 -4.07
CA MET A 166 10.78 6.39 -4.07
C MET A 166 9.94 7.62 -4.42
N LEU A 167 9.92 8.61 -3.51
CA LEU A 167 9.19 9.88 -3.68
C LEU A 167 10.11 11.04 -4.14
N VAL A 168 11.38 10.76 -4.44
CA VAL A 168 12.28 11.70 -5.11
C VAL A 168 11.99 11.65 -6.62
N GLU A 169 11.61 12.80 -7.18
CA GLU A 169 11.01 12.87 -8.51
C GLU A 169 11.91 12.34 -9.62
N ASP A 170 13.20 12.68 -9.61
CA ASP A 170 14.14 12.25 -10.66
C ASP A 170 14.32 10.73 -10.65
N VAL A 171 14.61 10.15 -9.48
CA VAL A 171 14.75 8.69 -9.34
C VAL A 171 13.44 7.97 -9.69
N ARG A 172 12.29 8.54 -9.28
CA ARG A 172 10.96 7.98 -9.58
C ARG A 172 10.68 7.97 -11.08
N LYS A 173 11.05 9.02 -11.81
CA LYS A 173 10.92 9.07 -13.28
C LYS A 173 11.76 8.01 -13.97
N ASP A 174 12.94 7.73 -13.45
CA ASP A 174 13.83 6.71 -14.04
C ASP A 174 13.27 5.30 -13.84
N VAL A 175 12.84 4.95 -12.61
CA VAL A 175 12.43 3.58 -12.30
C VAL A 175 10.96 3.28 -12.56
N SER A 176 10.10 4.31 -12.62
CA SER A 176 8.64 4.17 -12.78
C SER A 176 8.02 5.40 -13.44
N PRO A 177 8.36 5.71 -14.70
CA PRO A 177 7.99 6.98 -15.36
C PRO A 177 6.47 7.21 -15.45
N LYS A 178 5.68 6.14 -15.42
CA LYS A 178 4.21 6.23 -15.52
C LYS A 178 3.49 6.31 -14.16
N LYS A 179 4.20 6.30 -13.05
CA LYS A 179 3.57 6.43 -11.72
C LYS A 179 3.12 7.85 -11.37
N GLY A 180 3.44 8.84 -12.19
CA GLY A 180 3.13 10.23 -11.90
C GLY A 180 4.00 10.84 -10.79
N ALA A 181 3.73 12.11 -10.47
CA ALA A 181 4.49 12.87 -9.50
C ALA A 181 4.30 12.37 -8.05
N PRO A 182 5.32 12.52 -7.18
CA PRO A 182 5.19 12.22 -5.75
C PRO A 182 4.00 12.90 -5.07
N ALA A 183 3.67 14.13 -5.48
CA ALA A 183 2.54 14.88 -4.95
C ALA A 183 1.18 14.16 -5.14
N ASN A 184 1.00 13.41 -6.20
CA ASN A 184 -0.22 12.63 -6.43
C ASN A 184 -0.37 11.53 -5.38
N TRP A 185 0.70 10.80 -5.11
CA TRP A 185 0.70 9.76 -4.08
C TRP A 185 0.38 10.35 -2.71
N LEU A 186 1.03 11.48 -2.35
CA LEU A 186 0.79 12.17 -1.08
C LEU A 186 -0.65 12.64 -0.93
N ARG A 187 -1.23 13.21 -1.99
CA ARG A 187 -2.63 13.66 -2.02
C ARG A 187 -3.60 12.49 -1.77
N VAL A 188 -3.43 11.37 -2.46
CA VAL A 188 -4.31 10.20 -2.25
C VAL A 188 -4.19 9.65 -0.83
N MET A 189 -2.98 9.66 -0.25
CA MET A 189 -2.78 9.25 1.15
C MET A 189 -3.43 10.22 2.14
N GLU A 190 -3.37 11.52 1.89
CA GLU A 190 -4.05 12.54 2.69
C GLU A 190 -5.58 12.36 2.62
N GLU A 191 -6.13 12.14 1.43
CA GLU A 191 -7.55 11.82 1.22
C GLU A 191 -7.96 10.58 2.02
N ALA A 192 -7.19 9.49 1.94
CA ALA A 192 -7.45 8.25 2.67
C ALA A 192 -7.42 8.46 4.20
N GLN A 193 -6.43 9.20 4.71
CA GLN A 193 -6.32 9.52 6.13
C GLN A 193 -7.45 10.42 6.61
N SER A 194 -7.89 11.38 5.80
CA SER A 194 -9.03 12.24 6.12
C SER A 194 -10.34 11.48 6.30
N LEU A 195 -10.46 10.34 5.60
CA LEU A 195 -11.57 9.41 5.72
C LEU A 195 -11.42 8.45 6.92
N GLY A 196 -10.29 8.47 7.63
CA GLY A 196 -9.99 7.57 8.74
C GLY A 196 -9.59 6.15 8.32
N LEU A 197 -9.17 5.95 7.07
CA LEU A 197 -8.57 4.69 6.65
C LEU A 197 -7.18 4.52 7.29
N THR A 198 -6.83 3.30 7.67
CA THR A 198 -5.45 3.00 8.08
C THR A 198 -4.52 3.09 6.87
N THR A 199 -3.33 3.63 7.06
CA THR A 199 -2.39 3.82 5.96
C THR A 199 -0.99 3.36 6.36
N SER A 200 -0.17 3.02 5.38
CA SER A 200 1.25 2.78 5.55
C SER A 200 2.07 3.58 4.52
N ALA A 201 3.36 3.66 4.74
CA ALA A 201 4.29 4.21 3.75
C ALA A 201 5.43 3.22 3.56
N THR A 202 5.74 2.93 2.31
CA THR A 202 6.83 2.03 1.93
C THR A 202 7.87 2.79 1.14
N ASN A 203 9.14 2.59 1.49
CA ASN A 203 10.25 3.06 0.68
C ASN A 203 11.11 1.87 0.26
N VAL A 204 11.62 1.93 -0.96
CA VAL A 204 12.65 1.02 -1.47
C VAL A 204 13.89 1.86 -1.68
N ILE A 205 15.01 1.42 -1.14
CA ILE A 205 16.31 2.06 -1.28
C ILE A 205 17.21 1.26 -2.22
N GLY A 206 18.15 1.92 -2.90
CA GLY A 206 19.10 1.30 -3.81
C GLY A 206 18.80 1.52 -5.29
N PHE A 207 17.99 2.51 -5.64
CA PHE A 207 17.74 2.92 -7.01
C PHE A 207 18.73 3.96 -7.54
N GLY A 208 19.80 4.25 -6.79
CA GLY A 208 20.78 5.27 -7.14
C GLY A 208 20.49 6.65 -6.54
N GLU A 209 19.59 6.72 -5.57
CA GLU A 209 19.30 7.93 -4.79
C GLU A 209 20.50 8.34 -3.92
N THR A 210 20.57 9.64 -3.61
CA THR A 210 21.47 10.18 -2.58
C THR A 210 20.83 10.10 -1.20
N LEU A 211 21.65 10.30 -0.16
CA LEU A 211 21.15 10.45 1.22
C LEU A 211 20.41 11.76 1.39
#